data_b79b8d0416cc33240fa881d379d81cdd
#
_entry.id   b79b8d0416cc33240fa881d379d81cdd
#
_cell.length_a   1.000
_cell.length_b   1.000
_cell.length_c   1.000
_cell.angle_alpha   90.00
_cell.angle_beta   90.00
_cell.angle_gamma   90.00
#
_symmetry.space_group_name_H-M   'P 1'
#
loop_
_entity.id
_entity.type
_entity.pdbx_description
1 polymer ?
#
loop_
_entity_poly.entity_id
_entity_poly.type
_entity_poly.pdbx_seq_one_letter_code
_entity_poly.pdbx_strand_id
1 'polypeptide(L)'
;MNYLIQSKFEEFIPLLTNMKEAVSFRNMVPEIPSTTYASHGMYYYPAKFIPQVVRWAIQQYTEEGDWVIDPFAGAGTVCIESLITNRNSVNLDLSPLLEPLLEAKTLRNASWNKIKEISDTIINSKEIFVPQWTRITYWHPQELLKILSQMWGAYYKHPHPLVLIALFKTTKKFSYTDNVVPKLFKSKHKTEEITQLLQTDYEKQI
;
A
#
# COMPACT_ATOMS: atom_id res chain seq x y z
N MET A 1 26.27 -25.97 -2.02
CA MET A 1 25.41 -24.81 -1.73
C MET A 1 24.63 -24.95 -0.42
N ASN A 2 24.17 -26.13 -0.02
CA ASN A 2 23.44 -26.34 1.25
C ASN A 2 24.28 -26.19 2.54
N TYR A 3 25.58 -26.50 2.51
CA TYR A 3 26.44 -26.41 3.71
C TYR A 3 26.77 -24.99 4.16
N LEU A 4 26.83 -24.01 3.24
CA LEU A 4 27.11 -22.60 3.55
C LEU A 4 25.92 -21.89 4.18
N ILE A 5 24.70 -22.32 3.85
CA ILE A 5 23.47 -21.74 4.43
C ILE A 5 23.29 -22.27 5.86
N GLN A 6 23.58 -23.56 6.08
CA GLN A 6 23.40 -24.21 7.38
C GLN A 6 24.43 -23.71 8.41
N SER A 7 25.69 -23.51 8.03
CA SER A 7 26.72 -22.97 8.94
C SER A 7 26.44 -21.53 9.36
N LYS A 8 25.93 -20.68 8.46
CA LYS A 8 25.51 -19.32 8.83
C LYS A 8 24.26 -19.31 9.72
N PHE A 9 23.34 -20.26 9.57
CA PHE A 9 22.18 -20.36 10.45
C PHE A 9 22.57 -20.77 11.87
N GLU A 10 23.55 -21.63 12.06
CA GLU A 10 24.04 -22.05 13.38
C GLU A 10 24.79 -20.92 14.11
N GLU A 11 25.43 -20.00 13.39
CA GLU A 11 26.00 -18.76 13.97
C GLU A 11 24.92 -17.78 14.43
N PHE A 12 23.74 -17.78 13.82
CA PHE A 12 22.62 -16.90 14.18
C PHE A 12 21.85 -17.35 15.42
N ILE A 13 21.81 -18.65 15.74
CA ILE A 13 21.07 -19.18 16.89
C ILE A 13 21.57 -18.62 18.24
N PRO A 14 22.87 -18.48 18.51
CA PRO A 14 23.36 -17.85 19.74
C PRO A 14 23.04 -16.37 19.86
N LEU A 15 22.95 -15.64 18.75
CA LEU A 15 22.52 -14.24 18.72
C LEU A 15 21.05 -14.09 19.12
N LEU A 16 20.18 -14.99 18.67
CA LEU A 16 18.76 -15.01 19.02
C LEU A 16 18.51 -15.41 20.48
N THR A 17 19.35 -16.26 21.06
CA THR A 17 19.22 -16.72 22.47
C THR A 17 19.76 -15.70 23.49
N ASN A 18 20.66 -14.80 23.08
CA ASN A 18 21.21 -13.76 23.94
C ASN A 18 20.44 -12.44 23.92
N MET A 19 19.41 -12.29 23.10
CA MET A 19 18.56 -11.09 23.08
C MET A 19 17.58 -11.07 24.26
N LYS A 20 18.12 -10.88 25.48
CA LYS A 20 17.31 -10.69 26.71
C LYS A 20 17.01 -9.22 27.01
N GLU A 21 17.42 -8.29 26.19
CA GLU A 21 17.08 -6.89 26.37
C GLU A 21 15.73 -6.57 25.76
N ALA A 22 14.80 -6.11 26.60
CA ALA A 22 13.55 -5.53 26.13
C ALA A 22 13.86 -4.21 25.43
N VAL A 23 13.91 -4.20 24.11
CA VAL A 23 14.20 -3.00 23.33
C VAL A 23 12.91 -2.23 23.11
N SER A 24 12.86 -0.98 23.55
CA SER A 24 11.75 -0.09 23.21
C SER A 24 11.89 0.33 21.75
N PHE A 25 10.91 0.02 20.92
CA PHE A 25 10.90 0.42 19.49
C PHE A 25 11.06 1.93 19.29
N ARG A 26 10.63 2.76 20.22
CA ARG A 26 10.84 4.21 20.18
C ARG A 26 12.31 4.62 20.34
N ASN A 27 13.10 3.78 20.98
CA ASN A 27 14.52 4.03 21.21
C ASN A 27 15.42 3.46 20.12
N MET A 28 14.87 2.58 19.25
CA MET A 28 15.65 1.97 18.15
C MET A 28 16.03 2.98 17.07
N VAL A 29 15.10 3.88 16.73
CA VAL A 29 15.29 4.93 15.72
C VAL A 29 14.59 6.20 16.23
N PRO A 30 15.17 6.88 17.25
CA PRO A 30 14.51 7.98 17.96
C PRO A 30 14.25 9.21 17.08
N GLU A 31 15.03 9.39 16.01
CA GLU A 31 14.90 10.47 15.03
C GLU A 31 13.65 10.35 14.17
N ILE A 32 12.98 9.21 14.18
CA ILE A 32 11.77 8.95 13.35
C ILE A 32 10.57 8.60 14.23
N PRO A 33 9.83 9.60 14.72
CA PRO A 33 8.71 9.36 15.64
C PRO A 33 7.45 8.80 14.96
N SER A 34 7.31 8.99 13.65
CA SER A 34 6.13 8.56 12.90
C SER A 34 6.34 7.22 12.20
N THR A 35 5.33 6.34 12.18
CA THR A 35 5.33 5.11 11.38
C THR A 35 4.86 5.31 9.93
N THR A 36 4.54 6.55 9.55
CA THR A 36 4.01 6.92 8.24
C THR A 36 4.94 7.85 7.45
N TYR A 37 6.18 8.00 7.90
CA TYR A 37 7.18 8.79 7.19
C TYR A 37 7.49 8.22 5.80
N ALA A 38 8.17 9.02 4.97
CA ALA A 38 8.44 8.71 3.56
C ALA A 38 7.16 8.24 2.84
N SER A 39 7.19 7.14 2.11
CA SER A 39 6.04 6.58 1.41
C SER A 39 5.27 5.51 2.20
N HIS A 40 5.60 5.25 3.49
CA HIS A 40 4.92 4.25 4.30
C HIS A 40 3.42 4.53 4.53
N GLY A 41 3.04 5.81 4.58
CA GLY A 41 1.65 6.25 4.72
C GLY A 41 0.84 6.27 3.42
N MET A 42 1.47 6.01 2.26
CA MET A 42 0.84 6.18 0.95
C MET A 42 -0.41 5.31 0.76
N TYR A 43 -0.38 4.08 1.26
CA TYR A 43 -1.49 3.14 1.16
C TYR A 43 -1.66 2.36 2.46
N TYR A 44 -2.93 2.16 2.87
CA TYR A 44 -3.23 1.29 4.01
C TYR A 44 -3.11 -0.18 3.58
N TYR A 45 -2.24 -0.91 4.26
CA TYR A 45 -2.09 -2.36 4.11
C TYR A 45 -2.19 -3.00 5.50
N PRO A 46 -3.05 -4.01 5.69
CA PRO A 46 -3.21 -4.67 6.99
C PRO A 46 -1.93 -5.41 7.40
N ALA A 47 -1.67 -5.45 8.71
CA ALA A 47 -0.56 -6.20 9.31
C ALA A 47 0.84 -5.86 8.75
N LYS A 48 1.09 -4.61 8.33
CA LYS A 48 2.43 -4.17 7.93
C LYS A 48 3.37 -4.05 9.13
N PHE A 49 4.66 -4.30 8.91
CA PHE A 49 5.70 -4.04 9.90
C PHE A 49 5.78 -2.55 10.27
N ILE A 50 6.19 -2.30 11.52
CA ILE A 50 6.60 -0.96 11.96
C ILE A 50 7.96 -0.66 11.28
N PRO A 51 8.06 0.41 10.47
CA PRO A 51 9.26 0.68 9.69
C PRO A 51 10.54 0.81 10.51
N GLN A 52 10.45 1.34 11.72
CA GLN A 52 11.59 1.50 12.63
C GLN A 52 12.22 0.15 13.02
N VAL A 53 11.41 -0.88 13.20
CA VAL A 53 11.92 -2.24 13.50
C VAL A 53 12.71 -2.78 12.33
N VAL A 54 12.18 -2.60 11.12
CA VAL A 54 12.84 -3.04 9.89
C VAL A 54 14.14 -2.27 9.67
N ARG A 55 14.13 -0.95 9.84
CA ARG A 55 15.34 -0.12 9.75
C ARG A 55 16.42 -0.55 10.72
N TRP A 56 16.06 -0.73 11.98
CA TRP A 56 16.98 -1.20 12.99
C TRP A 56 17.61 -2.55 12.59
N ALA A 57 16.81 -3.52 12.17
CA ALA A 57 17.31 -4.82 11.76
C ALA A 57 18.26 -4.72 10.54
N ILE A 58 17.90 -3.94 9.53
CA ILE A 58 18.74 -3.71 8.36
C ILE A 58 20.09 -3.11 8.78
N GLN A 59 20.09 -2.09 9.63
CA GLN A 59 21.31 -1.43 10.09
C GLN A 59 22.19 -2.32 10.99
N GLN A 60 21.59 -3.23 11.76
CA GLN A 60 22.34 -4.14 12.64
C GLN A 60 22.97 -5.31 11.90
N TYR A 61 22.34 -5.80 10.84
CA TYR A 61 22.72 -7.07 10.22
C TYR A 61 23.23 -6.94 8.78
N THR A 62 23.29 -5.72 8.25
CA THR A 62 23.77 -5.48 6.88
C THR A 62 24.62 -4.23 6.77
N GLU A 63 25.44 -4.14 5.73
CA GLU A 63 26.19 -2.97 5.32
C GLU A 63 25.55 -2.30 4.09
N GLU A 64 25.97 -1.05 3.76
CA GLU A 64 25.50 -0.38 2.55
C GLU A 64 25.88 -1.17 1.29
N GLY A 65 24.94 -1.32 0.38
CA GLY A 65 25.09 -2.11 -0.84
C GLY A 65 24.67 -3.58 -0.72
N ASP A 66 24.46 -4.09 0.49
CA ASP A 66 23.99 -5.46 0.71
C ASP A 66 22.58 -5.72 0.16
N TRP A 67 22.24 -6.99 0.01
CA TRP A 67 20.93 -7.45 -0.43
C TRP A 67 20.09 -7.95 0.74
N VAL A 68 18.88 -7.41 0.84
CA VAL A 68 17.84 -7.83 1.79
C VAL A 68 16.72 -8.51 1.04
N ILE A 69 16.28 -9.67 1.52
CA ILE A 69 15.20 -10.44 0.90
C ILE A 69 13.98 -10.43 1.83
N ASP A 70 12.83 -10.00 1.31
CA ASP A 70 11.53 -10.06 1.99
C ASP A 70 10.60 -11.01 1.22
N PRO A 71 10.39 -12.25 1.70
CA PRO A 71 9.53 -13.22 1.03
C PRO A 71 8.03 -13.00 1.29
N PHE A 72 7.66 -12.02 2.12
CA PHE A 72 6.28 -11.66 2.48
C PHE A 72 6.11 -10.15 2.51
N ALA A 73 6.47 -9.49 1.42
CA ALA A 73 6.70 -8.05 1.36
C ALA A 73 5.46 -7.17 1.64
N GLY A 74 4.24 -7.67 1.40
CA GLY A 74 2.99 -6.99 1.73
C GLY A 74 2.95 -5.54 1.29
N ALA A 75 3.15 -4.62 2.24
CA ALA A 75 3.18 -3.18 1.99
C ALA A 75 4.51 -2.66 1.44
N GLY A 76 5.54 -3.51 1.31
CA GLY A 76 6.87 -3.12 0.86
C GLY A 76 7.66 -2.33 1.90
N THR A 77 7.47 -2.61 3.19
CA THR A 77 8.19 -1.88 4.24
C THR A 77 9.69 -2.11 4.16
N VAL A 78 10.13 -3.37 3.93
CA VAL A 78 11.55 -3.71 3.77
C VAL A 78 12.14 -3.03 2.54
N CYS A 79 11.42 -2.99 1.42
CA CYS A 79 11.85 -2.29 0.21
C CYS A 79 12.18 -0.81 0.49
N ILE A 80 11.27 -0.10 1.14
CA ILE A 80 11.46 1.33 1.44
C ILE A 80 12.62 1.54 2.40
N GLU A 81 12.72 0.74 3.46
CA GLU A 81 13.79 0.86 4.44
C GLU A 81 15.16 0.50 3.84
N SER A 82 15.23 -0.52 3.00
CA SER A 82 16.45 -0.86 2.25
C SER A 82 16.88 0.31 1.35
N LEU A 83 15.94 0.91 0.61
CA LEU A 83 16.22 2.03 -0.26
C LEU A 83 16.74 3.26 0.50
N ILE A 84 16.12 3.59 1.64
CA ILE A 84 16.51 4.75 2.47
C ILE A 84 17.89 4.54 3.11
N THR A 85 18.25 3.29 3.39
CA THR A 85 19.51 2.94 4.03
C THR A 85 20.61 2.50 3.06
N ASN A 86 20.44 2.75 1.75
CA ASN A 86 21.37 2.37 0.68
C ASN A 86 21.65 0.86 0.59
N ARG A 87 20.63 0.03 0.83
CA ARG A 87 20.66 -1.41 0.59
C ARG A 87 19.82 -1.75 -0.63
N ASN A 88 20.11 -2.90 -1.25
CA ASN A 88 19.30 -3.50 -2.29
C ASN A 88 18.23 -4.38 -1.65
N SER A 89 17.09 -4.59 -2.34
CA SER A 89 16.08 -5.52 -1.83
C SER A 89 15.43 -6.35 -2.92
N VAL A 90 15.12 -7.60 -2.57
CA VAL A 90 14.24 -8.49 -3.33
C VAL A 90 12.97 -8.67 -2.53
N ASN A 91 11.83 -8.35 -3.13
CA ASN A 91 10.55 -8.35 -2.46
C ASN A 91 9.59 -9.29 -3.17
N LEU A 92 9.03 -10.25 -2.44
CA LEU A 92 8.11 -11.25 -2.95
C LEU A 92 6.80 -11.19 -2.15
N ASP A 93 5.68 -11.34 -2.84
CA ASP A 93 4.35 -11.48 -2.22
C ASP A 93 3.41 -12.21 -3.18
N LEU A 94 2.41 -12.89 -2.65
CA LEU A 94 1.35 -13.49 -3.46
C LEU A 94 0.33 -12.45 -3.94
N SER A 95 0.29 -11.28 -3.30
CA SER A 95 -0.62 -10.21 -3.67
C SER A 95 -0.18 -9.51 -4.96
N PRO A 96 -1.00 -9.45 -6.00
CA PRO A 96 -0.71 -8.71 -7.22
C PRO A 96 -0.60 -7.18 -6.98
N LEU A 97 -0.94 -6.71 -5.78
CA LEU A 97 -0.79 -5.30 -5.40
C LEU A 97 0.64 -4.91 -5.08
N LEU A 98 1.56 -5.87 -4.84
CA LEU A 98 2.92 -5.57 -4.46
C LEU A 98 3.63 -4.71 -5.52
N GLU A 99 3.63 -5.16 -6.76
CA GLU A 99 4.33 -4.49 -7.86
C GLU A 99 3.89 -3.02 -8.01
N PRO A 100 2.60 -2.71 -8.28
CA PRO A 100 2.18 -1.32 -8.45
C PRO A 100 2.33 -0.49 -7.18
N LEU A 101 2.28 -1.11 -6.01
CA LEU A 101 2.49 -0.43 -4.75
C LEU A 101 3.96 -0.04 -4.56
N LEU A 102 4.89 -0.91 -4.90
CA LEU A 102 6.32 -0.61 -4.86
C LEU A 102 6.69 0.44 -5.91
N GLU A 103 6.20 0.32 -7.14
CA GLU A 103 6.40 1.34 -8.17
C GLU A 103 5.96 2.73 -7.69
N ALA A 104 4.76 2.84 -7.11
CA ALA A 104 4.27 4.11 -6.59
C ALA A 104 5.12 4.64 -5.42
N LYS A 105 5.54 3.76 -4.51
CA LYS A 105 6.27 4.15 -3.30
C LYS A 105 7.73 4.51 -3.53
N THR A 106 8.35 3.93 -4.56
CA THR A 106 9.77 4.15 -4.90
C THR A 106 9.96 5.13 -6.05
N LEU A 107 8.87 5.67 -6.59
CA LEU A 107 8.91 6.58 -7.72
C LEU A 107 9.75 7.83 -7.37
N ARG A 108 10.83 8.03 -8.13
CA ARG A 108 11.69 9.21 -8.05
C ARG A 108 11.31 10.20 -9.15
N ASN A 109 11.41 11.49 -8.87
CA ASN A 109 11.21 12.56 -9.86
C ASN A 109 9.82 12.55 -10.54
N ALA A 110 8.77 12.31 -9.77
CA ALA A 110 7.41 12.40 -10.28
C ALA A 110 7.09 13.83 -10.75
N SER A 111 6.76 13.99 -12.02
CA SER A 111 6.29 15.27 -12.55
C SER A 111 4.84 15.50 -12.08
N TRP A 112 4.64 16.48 -11.20
CA TRP A 112 3.32 16.84 -10.71
C TRP A 112 2.36 17.27 -11.84
N ASN A 113 2.88 18.01 -12.83
CA ASN A 113 2.09 18.44 -13.98
C ASN A 113 1.58 17.25 -14.79
N LYS A 114 2.43 16.23 -15.01
CA LYS A 114 2.03 15.01 -15.71
C LYS A 114 1.00 14.20 -14.94
N ILE A 115 1.15 14.09 -13.62
CA ILE A 115 0.18 13.40 -12.76
C ILE A 115 -1.18 14.11 -12.82
N LYS A 116 -1.18 15.45 -12.76
CA LYS A 116 -2.39 16.25 -12.87
C LYS A 116 -3.07 16.06 -14.23
N GLU A 117 -2.31 16.16 -15.34
CA GLU A 117 -2.81 15.92 -16.70
C GLU A 117 -3.49 14.55 -16.85
N ILE A 118 -2.84 13.49 -16.37
CA ILE A 118 -3.41 12.14 -16.38
C ILE A 118 -4.68 12.07 -15.51
N SER A 119 -4.67 12.69 -14.33
CA SER A 119 -5.83 12.72 -13.43
C SER A 119 -7.01 13.45 -14.06
N ASP A 120 -6.77 14.59 -14.69
CA ASP A 120 -7.80 15.37 -15.39
C ASP A 120 -8.37 14.57 -16.58
N THR A 121 -7.51 13.86 -17.33
CA THR A 121 -7.93 12.97 -18.41
C THR A 121 -8.84 11.84 -17.89
N ILE A 122 -8.49 11.23 -16.75
CA ILE A 122 -9.26 10.16 -16.13
C ILE A 122 -10.64 10.67 -15.68
N ILE A 123 -10.70 11.82 -15.02
CA ILE A 123 -11.94 12.41 -14.51
C ILE A 123 -12.90 12.76 -15.65
N ASN A 124 -12.38 13.25 -16.78
CA ASN A 124 -13.19 13.70 -17.91
C ASN A 124 -13.41 12.60 -18.98
N SER A 125 -12.91 11.40 -18.76
CA SER A 125 -13.02 10.30 -19.73
C SER A 125 -14.45 9.75 -19.81
N LYS A 126 -14.81 9.30 -21.01
CA LYS A 126 -16.04 8.51 -21.27
C LYS A 126 -15.77 7.01 -21.37
N GLU A 127 -14.54 6.59 -21.21
CA GLU A 127 -14.14 5.17 -21.24
C GLU A 127 -14.74 4.44 -20.04
N ILE A 128 -15.22 3.21 -20.27
CA ILE A 128 -15.85 2.41 -19.25
C ILE A 128 -15.14 1.07 -19.14
N PHE A 129 -14.76 0.70 -17.93
CA PHE A 129 -14.32 -0.64 -17.57
C PHE A 129 -15.17 -1.15 -16.41
N VAL A 130 -15.95 -2.17 -16.67
CA VAL A 130 -16.77 -2.85 -15.64
C VAL A 130 -16.07 -4.15 -15.25
N PRO A 131 -15.52 -4.25 -14.04
CA PRO A 131 -14.94 -5.50 -13.57
C PRO A 131 -15.99 -6.62 -13.54
N GLN A 132 -15.63 -7.80 -14.04
CA GLN A 132 -16.51 -8.98 -14.08
C GLN A 132 -16.56 -9.72 -12.73
N TRP A 133 -16.60 -8.99 -11.61
CA TRP A 133 -16.69 -9.59 -10.29
C TRP A 133 -18.15 -9.90 -9.92
N THR A 134 -18.38 -11.11 -9.47
CA THR A 134 -19.72 -11.61 -9.14
C THR A 134 -20.46 -10.85 -8.04
N ARG A 135 -19.77 -10.01 -7.27
CA ARG A 135 -20.33 -9.28 -6.12
C ARG A 135 -20.00 -7.79 -6.10
N ILE A 136 -19.70 -7.19 -7.23
CA ILE A 136 -19.33 -5.78 -7.27
C ILE A 136 -20.44 -4.87 -6.73
N THR A 137 -21.70 -5.14 -7.08
CA THR A 137 -22.88 -4.41 -6.61
C THR A 137 -23.20 -4.64 -5.13
N TYR A 138 -22.65 -5.71 -4.54
CA TYR A 138 -22.73 -5.89 -3.09
C TYR A 138 -21.86 -4.87 -2.34
N TRP A 139 -20.71 -4.51 -2.90
CA TRP A 139 -19.74 -3.64 -2.24
C TRP A 139 -19.90 -2.16 -2.59
N HIS A 140 -20.54 -1.85 -3.70
CA HIS A 140 -20.67 -0.48 -4.20
C HIS A 140 -22.11 -0.17 -4.60
N PRO A 141 -22.60 1.06 -4.32
CA PRO A 141 -23.86 1.52 -4.89
C PRO A 141 -23.76 1.61 -6.41
N GLN A 142 -24.87 1.36 -7.08
CA GLN A 142 -24.92 1.27 -8.54
C GLN A 142 -24.57 2.61 -9.21
N GLU A 143 -24.98 3.72 -8.62
CA GLU A 143 -24.69 5.10 -9.06
C GLU A 143 -23.20 5.37 -9.10
N LEU A 144 -22.47 4.97 -8.05
CA LEU A 144 -21.02 5.15 -7.96
C LEU A 144 -20.24 4.17 -8.83
N LEU A 145 -20.80 3.00 -9.11
CA LEU A 145 -20.14 2.03 -9.99
C LEU A 145 -19.94 2.58 -11.40
N LYS A 146 -20.88 3.37 -11.92
CA LYS A 146 -20.74 4.00 -13.24
C LYS A 146 -19.52 4.94 -13.25
N ILE A 147 -19.39 5.80 -12.25
CA ILE A 147 -18.27 6.75 -12.15
C ILE A 147 -16.94 6.00 -11.96
N LEU A 148 -16.90 5.04 -11.05
CA LEU A 148 -15.70 4.23 -10.82
C LEU A 148 -15.30 3.46 -12.08
N SER A 149 -16.26 2.91 -12.82
CA SER A 149 -15.99 2.20 -14.07
C SER A 149 -15.43 3.11 -15.15
N GLN A 150 -15.85 4.36 -15.22
CA GLN A 150 -15.26 5.37 -16.12
C GLN A 150 -13.82 5.69 -15.70
N MET A 151 -13.57 5.94 -14.42
CA MET A 151 -12.23 6.23 -13.90
C MET A 151 -11.26 5.07 -14.16
N TRP A 152 -11.67 3.83 -13.93
CA TRP A 152 -10.86 2.65 -14.20
C TRP A 152 -10.65 2.42 -15.70
N GLY A 153 -11.68 2.63 -16.55
CA GLY A 153 -11.55 2.54 -17.99
C GLY A 153 -10.51 3.51 -18.55
N ALA A 154 -10.55 4.75 -18.09
CA ALA A 154 -9.58 5.77 -18.46
C ALA A 154 -8.17 5.45 -17.95
N TYR A 155 -8.04 4.92 -16.73
CA TYR A 155 -6.75 4.53 -16.17
C TYR A 155 -6.05 3.46 -17.02
N TYR A 156 -6.75 2.46 -17.52
CA TYR A 156 -6.16 1.43 -18.37
C TYR A 156 -5.52 1.97 -19.65
N LYS A 157 -6.00 3.13 -20.14
CA LYS A 157 -5.39 3.81 -21.30
C LYS A 157 -4.23 4.72 -20.91
N HIS A 158 -4.22 5.24 -19.69
CA HIS A 158 -3.24 6.18 -19.18
C HIS A 158 -2.67 5.72 -17.83
N PRO A 159 -1.98 4.56 -17.79
CA PRO A 159 -1.50 4.00 -16.52
C PRO A 159 -0.41 4.87 -15.90
N HIS A 160 -0.53 5.08 -14.57
CA HIS A 160 0.50 5.74 -13.77
C HIS A 160 0.43 5.23 -12.33
N PRO A 161 1.53 4.82 -11.67
CA PRO A 161 1.50 4.14 -10.39
C PRO A 161 0.86 4.98 -9.27
N LEU A 162 1.13 6.28 -9.18
CA LEU A 162 0.49 7.15 -8.18
C LEU A 162 -1.02 7.31 -8.42
N VAL A 163 -1.44 7.39 -9.67
CA VAL A 163 -2.87 7.46 -10.04
C VAL A 163 -3.57 6.16 -9.68
N LEU A 164 -2.91 5.01 -9.87
CA LEU A 164 -3.45 3.71 -9.47
C LEU A 164 -3.72 3.65 -7.96
N ILE A 165 -2.78 4.11 -7.14
CA ILE A 165 -2.97 4.18 -5.69
C ILE A 165 -4.13 5.12 -5.31
N ALA A 166 -4.26 6.25 -5.99
CA ALA A 166 -5.38 7.16 -5.80
C ALA A 166 -6.72 6.50 -6.15
N LEU A 167 -6.80 5.75 -7.26
CA LEU A 167 -7.98 5.00 -7.66
C LEU A 167 -8.33 3.90 -6.66
N PHE A 168 -7.36 3.15 -6.16
CA PHE A 168 -7.60 2.15 -5.09
C PHE A 168 -8.19 2.81 -3.84
N LYS A 169 -7.63 3.94 -3.40
CA LYS A 169 -8.15 4.67 -2.24
C LYS A 169 -9.56 5.19 -2.49
N THR A 170 -9.82 5.74 -3.66
CA THR A 170 -11.14 6.24 -4.07
C THR A 170 -12.16 5.10 -4.13
N THR A 171 -11.82 4.00 -4.80
CA THR A 171 -12.68 2.81 -4.88
C THR A 171 -13.04 2.28 -3.49
N LYS A 172 -12.04 2.18 -2.59
CA LYS A 172 -12.28 1.76 -1.20
C LYS A 172 -13.13 2.79 -0.44
N LYS A 173 -12.86 4.08 -0.58
CA LYS A 173 -13.59 5.15 0.10
C LYS A 173 -15.09 5.10 -0.22
N PHE A 174 -15.44 4.85 -1.46
CA PHE A 174 -16.83 4.79 -1.95
C PHE A 174 -17.39 3.36 -1.99
N SER A 175 -16.84 2.46 -1.21
CA SER A 175 -17.38 1.12 -0.97
C SER A 175 -18.06 1.04 0.40
N TYR A 176 -18.91 0.03 0.56
CA TYR A 176 -19.54 -0.28 1.84
C TYR A 176 -18.60 -0.98 2.85
N THR A 177 -17.31 -1.12 2.51
CA THR A 177 -16.32 -1.71 3.41
C THR A 177 -15.94 -0.73 4.52
N ASP A 178 -15.60 -1.27 5.70
CA ASP A 178 -15.06 -0.45 6.77
C ASP A 178 -13.74 0.23 6.35
N ASN A 179 -13.54 1.48 6.77
CA ASN A 179 -12.34 2.23 6.41
C ASN A 179 -11.10 1.77 7.16
N VAL A 180 -11.27 1.28 8.39
CA VAL A 180 -10.17 0.93 9.29
C VAL A 180 -9.85 -0.56 9.20
N VAL A 181 -10.87 -1.39 9.30
CA VAL A 181 -10.71 -2.85 9.27
C VAL A 181 -11.46 -3.41 8.07
N PRO A 182 -10.76 -3.94 7.05
CA PRO A 182 -11.41 -4.63 5.93
C PRO A 182 -12.17 -5.85 6.46
N LYS A 183 -13.50 -5.82 6.37
CA LYS A 183 -14.36 -6.92 6.79
C LYS A 183 -14.98 -7.58 5.56
N LEU A 184 -15.34 -8.84 5.69
CA LEU A 184 -16.04 -9.61 4.64
C LEU A 184 -17.55 -9.28 4.56
N PHE A 185 -18.01 -8.23 5.25
CA PHE A 185 -19.39 -7.77 5.27
C PHE A 185 -19.47 -6.24 5.27
N LYS A 186 -20.61 -5.71 4.85
CA LYS A 186 -20.85 -4.26 4.81
C LYS A 186 -20.82 -3.65 6.20
N SER A 187 -20.18 -2.49 6.33
CA SER A 187 -20.26 -1.65 7.50
C SER A 187 -21.60 -0.91 7.51
N LYS A 188 -22.40 -1.00 8.60
CA LYS A 188 -23.65 -0.24 8.74
C LYS A 188 -23.39 1.26 8.63
N HIS A 189 -22.45 1.76 9.42
CA HIS A 189 -22.07 3.19 9.42
C HIS A 189 -21.67 3.67 8.00
N LYS A 190 -20.86 2.88 7.29
CA LYS A 190 -20.43 3.25 5.94
C LYS A 190 -21.57 3.22 4.93
N THR A 191 -22.50 2.30 5.08
CA THR A 191 -23.70 2.25 4.24
C THR A 191 -24.57 3.47 4.45
N GLU A 192 -24.79 3.90 5.68
CA GLU A 192 -25.53 5.12 6.03
C GLU A 192 -24.85 6.37 5.48
N GLU A 193 -23.53 6.53 5.69
CA GLU A 193 -22.72 7.63 5.17
C GLU A 193 -22.85 7.77 3.64
N ILE A 194 -22.71 6.69 2.89
CA ILE A 194 -22.81 6.71 1.43
C ILE A 194 -24.23 7.01 0.98
N THR A 195 -25.25 6.47 1.65
CA THR A 195 -26.65 6.74 1.35
C THR A 195 -26.97 8.22 1.55
N GLN A 196 -26.50 8.83 2.63
CA GLN A 196 -26.67 10.26 2.89
C GLN A 196 -25.98 11.13 1.84
N LEU A 197 -24.76 10.76 1.42
CA LEU A 197 -24.03 11.47 0.35
C LEU A 197 -24.83 11.48 -0.96
N LEU A 198 -25.37 10.34 -1.35
CA LEU A 198 -26.17 10.22 -2.58
C LEU A 198 -27.48 11.01 -2.51
N GLN A 199 -28.15 11.04 -1.35
CA GLN A 199 -29.36 11.84 -1.14
C GLN A 199 -29.08 13.35 -1.20
N THR A 200 -28.01 13.81 -0.58
CA THR A 200 -27.62 15.24 -0.58
C THR A 200 -27.29 15.75 -1.98
N ASP A 201 -26.68 14.91 -2.82
CA ASP A 201 -26.39 15.31 -4.20
C ASP A 201 -27.65 15.31 -5.08
N TYR A 202 -28.64 14.47 -4.79
CA TYR A 202 -29.93 14.47 -5.45
C TYR A 202 -30.74 15.75 -5.13
N GLU A 203 -30.76 16.18 -3.89
CA GLU A 203 -31.46 17.40 -3.44
C GLU A 203 -30.84 18.69 -3.98
N LYS A 204 -29.55 18.70 -4.35
CA LYS A 204 -28.90 19.86 -4.98
C LYS A 204 -29.12 19.98 -6.48
N GLN A 205 -29.70 18.94 -7.11
CA GLN A 205 -30.00 18.91 -8.56
C GLN A 205 -31.47 19.23 -8.87
N ILE A 206 -32.31 19.40 -7.86
CA ILE A 206 -33.71 19.89 -7.92
C ILE A 206 -33.78 21.36 -7.54
#